data_4a9b2b621d757977346aadb12df41b1f
#
_entry.id   4a9b2b621d757977346aadb12df41b1f
#
_cell.length_a   1.000
_cell.length_b   1.000
_cell.length_c   1.000
_cell.angle_alpha   90.00
_cell.angle_beta   90.00
_cell.angle_gamma   90.00
#
_symmetry.space_group_name_H-M   'P 1'
#
loop_
_entity.id
_entity.type
_entity.pdbx_description
1 polymer ?
#
loop_
_entity_poly.entity_id
_entity_poly.type
_entity_poly.pdbx_seq_one_letter_code
_entity_poly.pdbx_strand_id
1 'polypeptide(L)'
;FNSVYIYADSGARGSPAQIRQLSGMRGLMSKPDGSIIETPITANFREGLSVLQYFISTHGARKGLADTALKTANSGYLTRRLCDVSMDSVVVMEDCGTENSINMQPIIDGGEIIQNLTDRILGRVIAEPVYDSEKNIVFEQGTLIDEDAISKIEQLNLSQLRVRSPMTCEASYGVCSMCYGRDLARGHLVHR
;
A
#
# COMPACT_ATOMS: atom_id res chain seq x y z
N PHE A 1 25.38 -11.13 -14.17
CA PHE A 1 25.04 -9.73 -13.84
C PHE A 1 24.87 -8.90 -15.11
N ASN A 2 23.63 -8.86 -15.63
CA ASN A 2 23.29 -7.98 -16.75
C ASN A 2 22.78 -6.65 -16.16
N SER A 3 23.31 -5.52 -16.63
CA SER A 3 22.93 -4.19 -16.14
C SER A 3 21.43 -3.90 -16.31
N VAL A 4 20.83 -4.35 -17.41
CA VAL A 4 19.39 -4.19 -17.66
C VAL A 4 18.55 -5.00 -16.70
N TYR A 5 18.98 -6.21 -16.35
CA TYR A 5 18.33 -7.04 -15.35
C TYR A 5 18.38 -6.39 -13.97
N ILE A 6 19.53 -5.84 -13.59
CA ILE A 6 19.70 -5.15 -12.31
C ILE A 6 18.74 -3.95 -12.19
N TYR A 7 18.56 -3.15 -13.24
CA TYR A 7 17.62 -2.03 -13.22
C TYR A 7 16.17 -2.49 -12.97
N ALA A 8 15.75 -3.57 -13.61
CA ALA A 8 14.40 -4.08 -13.49
C ALA A 8 14.16 -4.79 -12.15
N ASP A 9 15.11 -5.60 -11.70
CA ASP A 9 15.02 -6.39 -10.48
C ASP A 9 15.06 -5.51 -9.24
N SER A 10 15.95 -4.52 -9.20
CA SER A 10 16.05 -3.55 -8.11
C SER A 10 14.89 -2.55 -8.05
N GLY A 11 14.07 -2.46 -9.11
CA GLY A 11 13.01 -1.45 -9.21
C GLY A 11 13.49 -0.01 -9.37
N ALA A 12 14.81 0.22 -9.54
CA ALA A 12 15.37 1.57 -9.64
C ALA A 12 14.90 2.31 -10.89
N ARG A 13 14.81 1.61 -12.02
CA ARG A 13 14.34 2.18 -13.29
C ARG A 13 13.80 1.11 -14.22
N GLY A 14 12.67 1.41 -14.86
CA GLY A 14 12.01 0.50 -15.80
C GLY A 14 11.22 -0.59 -15.11
N SER A 15 10.38 -1.26 -15.89
CA SER A 15 9.60 -2.41 -15.44
C SER A 15 9.84 -3.60 -16.37
N PRO A 16 9.60 -4.84 -15.93
CA PRO A 16 9.67 -6.02 -16.80
C PRO A 16 8.80 -5.89 -18.05
N ALA A 17 7.67 -5.20 -17.96
CA ALA A 17 6.78 -4.94 -19.10
C ALA A 17 7.45 -4.04 -20.17
N GLN A 18 8.19 -3.02 -19.75
CA GLN A 18 8.92 -2.14 -20.65
C GLN A 18 10.07 -2.87 -21.35
N ILE A 19 10.80 -3.72 -20.63
CA ILE A 19 11.88 -4.54 -21.21
C ILE A 19 11.31 -5.52 -22.23
N ARG A 20 10.17 -6.15 -21.94
CA ARG A 20 9.49 -7.04 -22.87
C ARG A 20 9.10 -6.32 -24.17
N GLN A 21 8.67 -5.07 -24.12
CA GLN A 21 8.35 -4.28 -25.32
C GLN A 21 9.60 -3.92 -26.15
N LEU A 22 10.77 -3.83 -25.52
CA LEU A 22 12.02 -3.50 -26.20
C LEU A 22 12.69 -4.71 -26.87
N SER A 23 12.64 -5.87 -26.23
CA SER A 23 13.40 -7.06 -26.63
C SER A 23 12.58 -8.32 -26.85
N GLY A 24 11.32 -8.34 -26.47
CA GLY A 24 10.43 -9.48 -26.62
C GLY A 24 9.33 -9.22 -27.65
N MET A 25 8.08 -9.24 -27.21
CA MET A 25 6.89 -8.97 -28.05
C MET A 25 6.03 -7.91 -27.36
N ARG A 26 5.51 -6.96 -28.14
CA ARG A 26 4.70 -5.88 -27.58
C ARG A 26 3.31 -6.36 -27.12
N GLY A 27 2.68 -7.28 -27.87
CA GLY A 27 1.42 -7.92 -27.51
C GLY A 27 0.16 -7.19 -27.95
N LEU A 28 -0.93 -7.43 -27.22
CA LEU A 28 -2.24 -6.86 -27.53
C LEU A 28 -2.34 -5.39 -27.16
N MET A 29 -3.03 -4.61 -28.00
CA MET A 29 -3.27 -3.18 -27.78
C MET A 29 -4.74 -2.93 -27.45
N SER A 30 -5.01 -1.98 -26.58
CA SER A 30 -6.37 -1.52 -26.27
C SER A 30 -6.74 -0.30 -27.12
N LYS A 31 -8.00 -0.25 -27.55
CA LYS A 31 -8.61 0.95 -28.13
C LYS A 31 -8.90 1.99 -27.04
N PRO A 32 -9.18 3.23 -27.40
CA PRO A 32 -9.57 4.26 -26.43
C PRO A 32 -10.84 3.91 -25.64
N ASP A 33 -11.76 3.14 -26.20
CA ASP A 33 -13.00 2.66 -25.57
C ASP A 33 -12.76 1.53 -24.54
N GLY A 34 -11.53 1.02 -24.44
CA GLY A 34 -11.15 -0.07 -23.53
C GLY A 34 -11.21 -1.46 -24.12
N SER A 35 -11.78 -1.62 -25.32
CA SER A 35 -11.79 -2.92 -26.02
C SER A 35 -10.38 -3.30 -26.48
N ILE A 36 -10.11 -4.60 -26.55
CA ILE A 36 -8.81 -5.13 -26.98
C ILE A 36 -8.85 -5.40 -28.48
N ILE A 37 -7.77 -5.01 -29.18
CA ILE A 37 -7.57 -5.34 -30.58
C ILE A 37 -7.05 -6.77 -30.65
N GLU A 38 -7.76 -7.64 -31.35
CA GLU A 38 -7.45 -9.08 -31.41
C GLU A 38 -6.11 -9.40 -32.08
N THR A 39 -5.66 -8.53 -33.02
CA THR A 39 -4.37 -8.70 -33.72
C THR A 39 -3.23 -8.23 -32.82
N PRO A 40 -2.37 -9.15 -32.32
CA PRO A 40 -1.24 -8.78 -31.49
C PRO A 40 -0.10 -8.15 -32.30
N ILE A 41 0.67 -7.28 -31.66
CA ILE A 41 1.92 -6.78 -32.19
C ILE A 41 3.02 -7.77 -31.79
N THR A 42 3.49 -8.56 -32.73
CA THR A 42 4.51 -9.59 -32.50
C THR A 42 5.94 -9.05 -32.51
N ALA A 43 6.16 -7.91 -33.15
CA ALA A 43 7.47 -7.24 -33.19
C ALA A 43 7.75 -6.45 -31.90
N ASN A 44 9.01 -6.20 -31.65
CA ASN A 44 9.51 -5.33 -30.58
C ASN A 44 10.06 -4.02 -31.16
N PHE A 45 10.40 -3.08 -30.28
CA PHE A 45 10.94 -1.80 -30.73
C PHE A 45 12.37 -1.90 -31.32
N ARG A 46 13.15 -2.93 -30.97
CA ARG A 46 14.49 -3.14 -31.51
C ARG A 46 14.44 -3.59 -32.97
N GLU A 47 13.51 -4.47 -33.32
CA GLU A 47 13.30 -4.95 -34.68
C GLU A 47 12.60 -3.92 -35.57
N GLY A 48 11.78 -3.08 -34.93
CA GLY A 48 10.92 -2.13 -35.59
C GLY A 48 9.53 -2.70 -35.91
N LEU A 49 8.56 -1.80 -35.98
CA LEU A 49 7.16 -2.15 -36.20
C LEU A 49 6.81 -1.99 -37.69
N SER A 50 5.94 -2.83 -38.22
CA SER A 50 5.31 -2.59 -39.53
C SER A 50 4.40 -1.37 -39.45
N VAL A 51 4.04 -0.80 -40.61
CA VAL A 51 3.15 0.38 -40.67
C VAL A 51 1.82 0.14 -39.97
N LEU A 52 1.23 -1.03 -40.18
CA LEU A 52 -0.03 -1.40 -39.52
C LEU A 52 0.12 -1.54 -38.00
N GLN A 53 1.17 -2.21 -37.55
CA GLN A 53 1.47 -2.36 -36.12
C GLN A 53 1.76 -1.01 -35.45
N TYR A 54 2.44 -0.12 -36.13
CA TYR A 54 2.65 1.25 -35.64
C TYR A 54 1.33 1.99 -35.52
N PHE A 55 0.46 1.93 -36.54
CA PHE A 55 -0.85 2.57 -36.49
C PHE A 55 -1.71 2.05 -35.33
N ILE A 56 -1.78 0.73 -35.15
CA ILE A 56 -2.47 0.11 -34.01
C ILE A 56 -1.91 0.62 -32.67
N SER A 57 -0.58 0.76 -32.58
CA SER A 57 0.06 1.22 -31.35
C SER A 57 -0.24 2.67 -30.99
N THR A 58 -0.59 3.52 -31.97
CA THR A 58 -0.93 4.92 -31.72
C THR A 58 -2.21 5.09 -30.89
N HIS A 59 -3.15 4.12 -30.96
CA HIS A 59 -4.35 4.14 -30.13
C HIS A 59 -4.00 4.06 -28.64
N GLY A 60 -3.08 3.16 -28.28
CA GLY A 60 -2.59 3.05 -26.89
C GLY A 60 -1.83 4.30 -26.42
N ALA A 61 -1.01 4.90 -27.30
CA ALA A 61 -0.30 6.13 -26.98
C ALA A 61 -1.26 7.30 -26.73
N ARG A 62 -2.27 7.49 -27.59
CA ARG A 62 -3.28 8.54 -27.42
C ARG A 62 -4.07 8.35 -26.14
N LYS A 63 -4.51 7.11 -25.84
CA LYS A 63 -5.20 6.80 -24.58
C LYS A 63 -4.31 7.10 -23.38
N GLY A 64 -3.05 6.68 -23.40
CA GLY A 64 -2.10 6.95 -22.33
C GLY A 64 -1.88 8.43 -22.05
N LEU A 65 -1.79 9.26 -23.10
CA LEU A 65 -1.66 10.72 -22.95
C LEU A 65 -2.92 11.34 -22.33
N ALA A 66 -4.11 10.95 -22.79
CA ALA A 66 -5.37 11.43 -22.24
C ALA A 66 -5.56 10.99 -20.78
N ASP A 67 -5.32 9.71 -20.48
CA ASP A 67 -5.41 9.17 -19.12
C ASP A 67 -4.45 9.85 -18.16
N THR A 68 -3.21 10.13 -18.61
CA THR A 68 -2.23 10.83 -17.77
C THR A 68 -2.71 12.23 -17.41
N ALA A 69 -3.23 13.00 -18.37
CA ALA A 69 -3.75 14.34 -18.13
C ALA A 69 -4.92 14.34 -17.12
N LEU A 70 -5.87 13.42 -17.27
CA LEU A 70 -7.02 13.30 -16.38
C LEU A 70 -6.64 12.79 -14.98
N LYS A 71 -5.79 11.77 -14.90
CA LYS A 71 -5.33 11.21 -13.62
C LYS A 71 -4.51 12.21 -12.81
N THR A 72 -3.72 13.06 -13.45
CA THR A 72 -2.95 14.11 -12.77
C THR A 72 -3.87 15.08 -12.03
N ALA A 73 -4.94 15.54 -12.66
CA ALA A 73 -5.92 16.45 -12.04
C ALA A 73 -6.62 15.77 -10.85
N ASN A 74 -7.09 14.54 -11.02
CA ASN A 74 -7.76 13.77 -9.97
C ASN A 74 -6.83 13.49 -8.78
N SER A 75 -5.57 13.13 -9.05
CA SER A 75 -4.56 12.92 -8.01
C SER A 75 -4.28 14.20 -7.22
N GLY A 76 -4.15 15.34 -7.88
CA GLY A 76 -3.94 16.63 -7.22
C GLY A 76 -5.12 17.02 -6.33
N TYR A 77 -6.34 16.84 -6.79
CA TYR A 77 -7.54 17.10 -6.00
C TYR A 77 -7.65 16.16 -4.79
N LEU A 78 -7.37 14.85 -4.98
CA LEU A 78 -7.36 13.88 -3.89
C LEU A 78 -6.31 14.25 -2.84
N THR A 79 -5.08 14.56 -3.26
CA THR A 79 -3.99 14.96 -2.37
C THR A 79 -4.37 16.19 -1.54
N ARG A 80 -4.94 17.22 -2.18
CA ARG A 80 -5.42 18.40 -1.46
C ARG A 80 -6.44 18.05 -0.39
N ARG A 81 -7.46 17.24 -0.74
CA ARG A 81 -8.50 16.84 0.22
C ARG A 81 -7.92 16.03 1.39
N LEU A 82 -6.96 15.14 1.12
CA LEU A 82 -6.28 14.38 2.18
C LEU A 82 -5.47 15.30 3.10
N CYS A 83 -4.76 16.26 2.55
CA CYS A 83 -4.03 17.26 3.35
C CYS A 83 -4.99 18.10 4.21
N ASP A 84 -6.09 18.58 3.64
CA ASP A 84 -7.08 19.40 4.36
C ASP A 84 -7.69 18.62 5.55
N VAL A 85 -7.98 17.33 5.38
CA VAL A 85 -8.50 16.46 6.46
C VAL A 85 -7.44 16.10 7.50
N SER A 86 -6.21 15.82 7.06
CA SER A 86 -5.13 15.40 7.96
C SER A 86 -4.50 16.53 8.76
N MET A 87 -4.72 17.79 8.35
CA MET A 87 -4.16 18.95 9.02
C MET A 87 -4.62 19.08 10.48
N ASP A 88 -5.83 18.64 10.79
CA ASP A 88 -6.40 18.67 12.14
C ASP A 88 -5.96 17.49 13.03
N SER A 89 -5.28 16.49 12.46
CA SER A 89 -4.80 15.31 13.19
C SER A 89 -3.49 15.60 13.94
N VAL A 90 -3.56 16.50 14.92
CA VAL A 90 -2.41 16.90 15.75
C VAL A 90 -2.39 16.05 17.02
N VAL A 91 -1.19 15.60 17.44
CA VAL A 91 -1.03 14.88 18.70
C VAL A 91 -1.02 15.86 19.85
N VAL A 92 -2.05 15.80 20.71
CA VAL A 92 -2.29 16.78 21.78
C VAL A 92 -2.05 16.24 23.19
N MET A 93 -2.10 14.92 23.37
CA MET A 93 -1.93 14.24 24.67
C MET A 93 -1.28 12.87 24.48
N GLU A 94 -0.79 12.30 25.56
CA GLU A 94 -0.14 10.98 25.52
C GLU A 94 -1.18 9.86 25.38
N ASP A 95 -2.19 9.83 26.24
CA ASP A 95 -3.27 8.82 26.21
C ASP A 95 -4.62 9.47 26.49
N CYS A 96 -5.64 9.09 25.72
CA CYS A 96 -7.01 9.51 25.91
C CYS A 96 -7.81 8.56 26.83
N GLY A 97 -7.26 7.41 27.22
CA GLY A 97 -7.89 6.45 28.10
C GLY A 97 -9.06 5.67 27.48
N THR A 98 -9.23 5.72 26.15
CA THR A 98 -10.35 5.02 25.51
C THR A 98 -10.23 3.50 25.63
N GLU A 99 -11.35 2.83 25.85
CA GLU A 99 -11.49 1.38 25.76
C GLU A 99 -11.88 0.91 24.35
N ASN A 100 -12.25 1.85 23.47
CA ASN A 100 -12.63 1.57 22.10
C ASN A 100 -11.41 1.16 21.26
N SER A 101 -11.59 0.10 20.48
CA SER A 101 -10.53 -0.48 19.65
C SER A 101 -11.06 -0.93 18.31
N ILE A 102 -10.18 -1.11 17.35
CA ILE A 102 -10.51 -1.68 16.04
C ILE A 102 -9.94 -3.10 15.98
N ASN A 103 -10.79 -4.04 15.57
CA ASN A 103 -10.36 -5.40 15.30
C ASN A 103 -9.72 -5.49 13.91
N MET A 104 -8.44 -5.80 13.87
CA MET A 104 -7.70 -5.98 12.63
C MET A 104 -7.65 -7.46 12.25
N GLN A 105 -7.94 -7.73 10.97
CA GLN A 105 -7.90 -9.06 10.35
C GLN A 105 -7.17 -8.97 9.02
N PRO A 106 -6.62 -10.06 8.47
CA PRO A 106 -6.07 -10.06 7.13
C PRO A 106 -7.17 -9.75 6.10
N ILE A 107 -6.82 -9.07 5.03
CA ILE A 107 -7.75 -8.82 3.92
C ILE A 107 -7.63 -9.99 2.95
N ILE A 108 -8.73 -10.71 2.80
CA ILE A 108 -8.85 -11.86 1.90
C ILE A 108 -9.89 -11.50 0.83
N ASP A 109 -9.52 -11.64 -0.44
CA ASP A 109 -10.42 -11.48 -1.56
C ASP A 109 -10.28 -12.66 -2.51
N GLY A 110 -11.42 -13.29 -2.88
CA GLY A 110 -11.42 -14.45 -3.77
C GLY A 110 -10.62 -15.67 -3.28
N GLY A 111 -10.29 -15.74 -1.98
CA GLY A 111 -9.45 -16.81 -1.40
C GLY A 111 -7.94 -16.52 -1.39
N GLU A 112 -7.51 -15.39 -1.93
CA GLU A 112 -6.13 -14.90 -1.83
C GLU A 112 -6.01 -13.84 -0.73
N ILE A 113 -4.92 -13.90 0.03
CA ILE A 113 -4.58 -12.90 1.04
C ILE A 113 -3.96 -11.71 0.31
N ILE A 114 -4.71 -10.60 0.20
CA ILE A 114 -4.25 -9.36 -0.41
C ILE A 114 -3.29 -8.64 0.53
N GLN A 115 -3.61 -8.63 1.84
CA GLN A 115 -2.80 -7.97 2.85
C GLN A 115 -2.79 -8.79 4.13
N ASN A 116 -1.59 -9.14 4.60
CA ASN A 116 -1.40 -9.88 5.83
C ASN A 116 -1.80 -9.06 7.06
N LEU A 117 -2.15 -9.75 8.15
CA LEU A 117 -2.42 -9.11 9.43
C LEU A 117 -1.23 -8.27 9.90
N THR A 118 -0.02 -8.80 9.77
CA THR A 118 1.24 -8.16 10.20
C THR A 118 1.46 -6.79 9.56
N ASP A 119 1.21 -6.66 8.24
CA ASP A 119 1.33 -5.38 7.52
C ASP A 119 0.32 -4.33 8.00
N ARG A 120 -0.81 -4.78 8.54
CA ARG A 120 -1.89 -3.89 8.98
C ARG A 120 -1.73 -3.42 10.43
N ILE A 121 -1.06 -4.20 11.25
CA ILE A 121 -0.86 -3.90 12.68
C ILE A 121 0.48 -3.24 12.98
N LEU A 122 1.46 -3.31 12.09
CA LEU A 122 2.77 -2.69 12.25
C LEU A 122 2.63 -1.20 12.59
N GLY A 123 3.29 -0.76 13.66
CA GLY A 123 3.25 0.62 14.13
C GLY A 123 1.97 1.01 14.87
N ARG A 124 1.05 0.09 15.13
CA ARG A 124 -0.14 0.30 15.96
C ARG A 124 0.15 -0.03 17.42
N VAL A 125 -0.71 0.43 18.30
CA VAL A 125 -0.65 0.15 19.73
C VAL A 125 -1.72 -0.88 20.09
N ILE A 126 -1.35 -1.87 20.90
CA ILE A 126 -2.23 -2.95 21.35
C ILE A 126 -3.29 -2.38 22.28
N ALA A 127 -4.56 -2.67 21.99
CA ALA A 127 -5.70 -2.20 22.79
C ALA A 127 -6.06 -3.14 23.95
N GLU A 128 -5.85 -4.44 23.79
CA GLU A 128 -6.16 -5.46 24.79
C GLU A 128 -4.96 -6.40 24.95
N PRO A 129 -4.67 -6.90 26.17
CA PRO A 129 -3.55 -7.79 26.38
C PRO A 129 -3.67 -9.06 25.51
N VAL A 130 -2.55 -9.47 24.92
CA VAL A 130 -2.48 -10.66 24.07
C VAL A 130 -1.98 -11.84 24.90
N TYR A 131 -2.70 -12.94 24.83
CA TYR A 131 -2.41 -14.16 25.57
C TYR A 131 -1.89 -15.25 24.65
N ASP A 132 -0.96 -16.04 25.16
CA ASP A 132 -0.53 -17.29 24.53
C ASP A 132 -1.53 -18.43 24.83
N SER A 133 -1.34 -19.57 24.18
CA SER A 133 -2.12 -20.81 24.38
C SER A 133 -2.12 -21.27 25.84
N GLU A 134 -1.11 -20.92 26.60
CA GLU A 134 -0.97 -21.22 28.06
C GLU A 134 -1.59 -20.15 28.96
N LYS A 135 -2.28 -19.14 28.38
CA LYS A 135 -2.86 -17.96 29.08
C LYS A 135 -1.84 -17.04 29.76
N ASN A 136 -0.57 -17.10 29.34
CA ASN A 136 0.42 -16.11 29.77
C ASN A 136 0.25 -14.84 28.91
N ILE A 137 0.43 -13.67 29.53
CA ILE A 137 0.44 -12.40 28.81
C ILE A 137 1.73 -12.29 28.02
N VAL A 138 1.64 -12.26 26.67
CA VAL A 138 2.77 -12.06 25.77
C VAL A 138 3.01 -10.57 25.52
N PHE A 139 1.94 -9.83 25.34
CA PHE A 139 1.98 -8.37 25.17
C PHE A 139 0.97 -7.71 26.08
N GLU A 140 1.39 -6.68 26.77
CA GLU A 140 0.53 -5.84 27.61
C GLU A 140 -0.23 -4.82 26.76
N GLN A 141 -1.36 -4.37 27.27
CA GLN A 141 -2.10 -3.25 26.72
C GLN A 141 -1.19 -2.00 26.64
N GLY A 142 -1.30 -1.26 25.55
CA GLY A 142 -0.48 -0.05 25.36
C GLY A 142 0.90 -0.29 24.74
N THR A 143 1.27 -1.54 24.45
CA THR A 143 2.53 -1.86 23.79
C THR A 143 2.48 -1.47 22.32
N LEU A 144 3.53 -0.77 21.83
CA LEU A 144 3.72 -0.48 20.41
C LEU A 144 4.16 -1.76 19.68
N ILE A 145 3.55 -2.03 18.55
CA ILE A 145 3.91 -3.17 17.70
C ILE A 145 5.04 -2.72 16.76
N ASP A 146 6.25 -3.16 17.05
CA ASP A 146 7.43 -3.01 16.23
C ASP A 146 7.73 -4.29 15.42
N GLU A 147 8.82 -4.31 14.68
CA GLU A 147 9.24 -5.44 13.87
C GLU A 147 9.55 -6.69 14.71
N ASP A 148 10.08 -6.51 15.92
CA ASP A 148 10.38 -7.63 16.84
C ASP A 148 9.08 -8.21 17.42
N ALA A 149 8.10 -7.36 17.72
CA ALA A 149 6.78 -7.80 18.17
C ALA A 149 6.04 -8.58 17.07
N ILE A 150 6.15 -8.17 15.80
CA ILE A 150 5.55 -8.88 14.67
C ILE A 150 6.06 -10.32 14.59
N SER A 151 7.37 -10.53 14.72
CA SER A 151 7.96 -11.87 14.66
C SER A 151 7.39 -12.82 15.72
N LYS A 152 7.04 -12.30 16.89
CA LYS A 152 6.37 -13.06 17.97
C LYS A 152 4.89 -13.29 17.67
N ILE A 153 4.19 -12.30 17.12
CA ILE A 153 2.77 -12.39 16.73
C ILE A 153 2.58 -13.44 15.63
N GLU A 154 3.50 -13.52 14.67
CA GLU A 154 3.49 -14.55 13.64
C GLU A 154 3.62 -15.96 14.21
N GLN A 155 4.48 -16.15 15.22
CA GLN A 155 4.63 -17.45 15.91
C GLN A 155 3.34 -17.87 16.64
N LEU A 156 2.56 -16.91 17.13
CA LEU A 156 1.27 -17.15 17.78
C LEU A 156 0.13 -17.47 16.80
N ASN A 157 0.34 -17.29 15.47
CA ASN A 157 -0.66 -17.55 14.42
C ASN A 157 -2.02 -16.91 14.71
N LEU A 158 -2.04 -15.67 15.18
CA LEU A 158 -3.27 -14.95 15.49
C LEU A 158 -4.05 -14.62 14.21
N SER A 159 -5.35 -14.90 14.21
CA SER A 159 -6.25 -14.55 13.11
C SER A 159 -6.76 -13.11 13.18
N GLN A 160 -6.71 -12.49 14.34
CA GLN A 160 -7.18 -11.13 14.58
C GLN A 160 -6.48 -10.52 15.79
N LEU A 161 -6.38 -9.19 15.78
CA LEU A 161 -5.80 -8.43 16.89
C LEU A 161 -6.56 -7.11 17.07
N ARG A 162 -6.84 -6.74 18.33
CA ARG A 162 -7.43 -5.45 18.67
C ARG A 162 -6.36 -4.39 18.89
N VAL A 163 -6.45 -3.33 18.09
CA VAL A 163 -5.48 -2.23 18.11
C VAL A 163 -6.17 -0.89 18.33
N ARG A 164 -5.45 0.05 18.89
CA ARG A 164 -5.88 1.45 19.01
C ARG A 164 -5.77 2.16 17.65
N SER A 165 -6.65 3.12 17.43
CA SER A 165 -6.72 3.86 16.18
C SER A 165 -7.09 5.32 16.42
N PRO A 166 -6.61 6.26 15.57
CA PRO A 166 -7.12 7.64 15.57
C PRO A 166 -8.62 7.75 15.39
N MET A 167 -9.24 6.79 14.70
CA MET A 167 -10.69 6.79 14.44
C MET A 167 -11.55 6.53 15.70
N THR A 168 -10.98 5.89 16.71
CA THR A 168 -11.65 5.58 17.99
C THR A 168 -11.09 6.41 19.14
N CYS A 169 -10.29 7.44 18.82
CA CYS A 169 -9.71 8.31 19.82
C CYS A 169 -10.78 9.22 20.46
N GLU A 170 -10.81 9.31 21.78
CA GLU A 170 -11.75 10.14 22.56
C GLU A 170 -11.15 11.49 22.98
N ALA A 171 -10.04 11.90 22.33
CA ALA A 171 -9.50 13.23 22.54
C ALA A 171 -10.51 14.30 22.06
N SER A 172 -10.70 15.37 22.82
CA SER A 172 -11.64 16.45 22.48
C SER A 172 -11.19 17.23 21.23
N TYR A 173 -9.92 17.22 20.91
CA TYR A 173 -9.31 17.82 19.73
C TYR A 173 -8.08 17.00 19.35
N GLY A 174 -7.84 16.84 18.05
CA GLY A 174 -6.69 16.08 17.56
C GLY A 174 -6.73 14.60 17.92
N VAL A 175 -5.60 14.02 18.21
CA VAL A 175 -5.43 12.60 18.57
C VAL A 175 -4.45 12.46 19.74
N CYS A 176 -4.46 11.32 20.45
CA CYS A 176 -3.43 11.01 21.44
C CYS A 176 -2.31 10.16 20.82
N SER A 177 -1.12 10.17 21.44
CA SER A 177 0.05 9.39 21.02
C SER A 177 -0.27 7.89 20.89
N MET A 178 -0.96 7.32 21.88
CA MET A 178 -1.30 5.90 21.90
C MET A 178 -2.24 5.50 20.77
N CYS A 179 -3.21 6.33 20.42
CA CYS A 179 -4.12 6.06 19.30
C CYS A 179 -3.46 6.31 17.94
N TYR A 180 -2.53 7.26 17.85
CA TYR A 180 -1.78 7.50 16.64
C TYR A 180 -0.78 6.37 16.36
N GLY A 181 0.01 6.00 17.36
CA GLY A 181 1.00 4.94 17.29
C GLY A 181 2.39 5.42 16.88
N ARG A 182 3.01 4.72 15.93
CA ARG A 182 4.40 4.92 15.50
C ARG A 182 4.59 6.20 14.70
N ASP A 183 5.61 6.98 15.06
CA ASP A 183 6.15 8.03 14.21
C ASP A 183 6.89 7.39 13.03
N LEU A 184 6.41 7.61 11.82
CA LEU A 184 6.98 7.02 10.60
C LEU A 184 8.38 7.57 10.26
N ALA A 185 8.74 8.74 10.78
CA ALA A 185 10.07 9.32 10.55
C ALA A 185 11.12 8.75 11.51
N ARG A 186 10.74 8.49 12.76
CA ARG A 186 11.67 8.12 13.84
C ARG A 186 11.57 6.68 14.29
N GLY A 187 10.47 6.00 13.99
CA GLY A 187 10.27 4.57 14.27
C GLY A 187 9.82 4.23 15.68
N HIS A 188 9.72 5.18 16.59
CA HIS A 188 9.18 4.98 17.94
C HIS A 188 7.79 5.58 18.11
N LEU A 189 7.17 5.43 19.27
CA LEU A 189 5.89 6.05 19.60
C LEU A 189 5.98 7.57 19.38
N VAL A 190 4.97 8.14 18.75
CA VAL A 190 4.93 9.59 18.52
C VAL A 190 4.91 10.35 19.84
N HIS A 191 5.71 11.41 19.94
CA HIS A 191 5.67 12.33 21.07
C HIS A 191 4.83 13.56 20.74
N ARG A 192 4.31 14.18 21.79
CA ARG A 192 3.60 15.46 21.73
C ARG A 192 4.50 16.58 21.22
#